data_65844ba038fd10ae750b95a995afbeb9
#
_entry.id   65844ba038fd10ae750b95a995afbeb9
#
_cell.length_a   1.000
_cell.length_b   1.000
_cell.length_c   1.000
_cell.angle_alpha   90.00
_cell.angle_beta   90.00
_cell.angle_gamma   90.00
#
_symmetry.space_group_name_H-M   'P 1'
#
loop_
_entity.id
_entity.type
_entity.pdbx_description
1 polymer ?
#
loop_
_entity_poly.entity_id
_entity_poly.type
_entity_poly.pdbx_seq_one_letter_code
_entity_poly.pdbx_strand_id
1 'polypeptide(L)'
;REAFKQPIGTFQANKHVMATFATELDIAQVYVDSLIAKVLDGTLSDIEASKAKWWVTELGKRVIDGCLQLHGGYGYMLEYPVAKAYIDYRYMTIGGGSTEIMKEMIGNDLGLAWRKRG
;
A
#
# COMPACT_ATOMS: atom_id res chain seq x y z
N ARG A 1 9.28 -20.83 -3.95
CA ARG A 1 8.95 -21.71 -5.08
C ARG A 1 10.14 -21.83 -6.04
N GLU A 2 10.27 -22.99 -6.64
CA GLU A 2 11.30 -23.27 -7.66
C GLU A 2 10.65 -23.47 -9.03
N ALA A 3 11.34 -23.00 -10.06
CA ALA A 3 11.03 -23.24 -11.45
C ALA A 3 12.33 -23.28 -12.26
N PHE A 4 12.36 -24.11 -13.29
CA PHE A 4 13.56 -24.28 -14.11
C PHE A 4 14.82 -24.62 -13.30
N LYS A 5 14.66 -25.46 -12.27
CA LYS A 5 15.73 -25.93 -11.35
C LYS A 5 16.38 -24.86 -10.48
N GLN A 6 15.69 -23.74 -10.25
CA GLN A 6 16.20 -22.68 -9.36
C GLN A 6 15.04 -21.95 -8.66
N PRO A 7 15.30 -21.32 -7.50
CA PRO A 7 14.30 -20.47 -6.85
C PRO A 7 13.87 -19.35 -7.79
N ILE A 8 12.56 -19.08 -7.90
CA ILE A 8 12.05 -18.04 -8.81
C ILE A 8 12.56 -16.63 -8.48
N GLY A 9 12.89 -16.38 -7.22
CA GLY A 9 13.46 -15.10 -6.80
C GLY A 9 14.86 -14.81 -7.38
N THR A 10 15.53 -15.81 -7.93
CA THR A 10 16.84 -15.64 -8.56
C THR A 10 16.76 -15.14 -10.00
N PHE A 11 15.62 -15.21 -10.65
CA PHE A 11 15.41 -14.61 -11.96
C PHE A 11 15.45 -13.09 -11.87
N GLN A 12 16.14 -12.45 -12.82
CA GLN A 12 16.35 -11.00 -12.80
C GLN A 12 15.06 -10.20 -12.71
N ALA A 13 14.05 -10.55 -13.48
CA ALA A 13 12.76 -9.85 -13.46
C ALA A 13 12.11 -9.90 -12.06
N ASN A 14 12.14 -11.06 -11.41
CA ASN A 14 11.58 -11.23 -10.07
C ASN A 14 12.40 -10.49 -9.01
N LYS A 15 13.74 -10.50 -9.14
CA LYS A 15 14.61 -9.69 -8.26
C LYS A 15 14.27 -8.21 -8.33
N HIS A 16 14.02 -7.69 -9.54
CA HIS A 16 13.70 -6.28 -9.72
C HIS A 16 12.34 -5.93 -9.07
N VAL A 17 11.35 -6.80 -9.22
CA VAL A 17 10.05 -6.62 -8.55
C VAL A 17 10.22 -6.59 -7.03
N MET A 18 10.94 -7.56 -6.47
CA MET A 18 11.16 -7.63 -5.03
C MET A 18 11.99 -6.47 -4.50
N ALA A 19 13.00 -6.03 -5.26
CA ALA A 19 13.80 -4.86 -4.90
C ALA A 19 12.95 -3.58 -4.87
N THR A 20 12.05 -3.41 -5.83
CA THR A 20 11.11 -2.29 -5.86
C THR A 20 10.21 -2.32 -4.63
N PHE A 21 9.60 -3.44 -4.32
CA PHE A 21 8.74 -3.58 -3.15
C PHE A 21 9.49 -3.33 -1.83
N ALA A 22 10.69 -3.90 -1.69
CA ALA A 22 11.50 -3.69 -0.50
C ALA A 22 11.81 -2.20 -0.29
N THR A 23 12.20 -1.50 -1.34
CA THR A 23 12.49 -0.07 -1.29
C THR A 23 11.25 0.76 -0.93
N GLU A 24 10.14 0.50 -1.59
CA GLU A 24 8.89 1.24 -1.33
C GLU A 24 8.36 0.98 0.09
N LEU A 25 8.48 -0.26 0.60
CA LEU A 25 8.10 -0.60 1.96
C LEU A 25 8.97 0.11 2.99
N ASP A 26 10.26 0.22 2.76
CA ASP A 26 11.16 0.97 3.65
C ASP A 26 10.81 2.45 3.69
N ILE A 27 10.52 3.06 2.54
CA ILE A 27 10.05 4.45 2.46
C ILE A 27 8.74 4.64 3.20
N ALA A 28 7.78 3.73 3.00
CA ALA A 28 6.50 3.74 3.71
C ALA A 28 6.69 3.65 5.22
N GLN A 29 7.57 2.77 5.69
CA GLN A 29 7.85 2.58 7.11
C GLN A 29 8.40 3.84 7.75
N VAL A 30 9.35 4.50 7.10
CA VAL A 30 9.90 5.79 7.60
C VAL A 30 8.81 6.85 7.73
N TYR A 31 7.94 6.95 6.74
CA TYR A 31 6.84 7.91 6.76
C TYR A 31 5.83 7.59 7.88
N VAL A 32 5.41 6.33 7.99
CA VAL A 32 4.48 5.88 9.05
C VAL A 32 5.08 6.14 10.43
N ASP A 33 6.35 5.80 10.63
CA ASP A 33 7.03 6.02 11.91
C ASP A 33 7.05 7.51 12.29
N SER A 34 7.26 8.41 11.33
CA SER A 34 7.21 9.85 11.56
C SER A 34 5.82 10.32 12.00
N LEU A 35 4.76 9.72 11.46
CA LEU A 35 3.38 10.03 11.83
C LEU A 35 2.99 9.42 13.19
N ILE A 36 3.50 8.24 13.53
CA ILE A 36 3.32 7.64 14.86
C ILE A 36 3.90 8.56 15.93
N ALA A 37 5.09 9.12 15.71
CA ALA A 37 5.66 10.10 16.62
C ALA A 37 4.74 11.32 16.83
N LYS A 38 4.10 11.80 15.75
CA LYS A 38 3.13 12.90 15.83
C LYS A 38 1.84 12.51 16.55
N VAL A 39 1.39 11.27 16.44
CA VAL A 39 0.26 10.76 17.24
C VAL A 39 0.60 10.82 18.72
N LEU A 40 1.79 10.37 19.09
CA LEU A 40 2.24 10.31 20.48
C LEU A 40 2.39 11.68 21.13
N ASP A 41 2.78 12.71 20.37
CA ASP A 41 2.90 14.08 20.86
C ASP A 41 1.67 14.97 20.60
N GLY A 42 0.63 14.40 19.97
CA GLY A 42 -0.63 15.10 19.73
C GLY A 42 -0.60 16.11 18.58
N THR A 43 0.38 16.04 17.69
CA THR A 43 0.55 17.01 16.59
C THR A 43 0.14 16.50 15.21
N LEU A 44 -0.35 15.25 15.09
CA LEU A 44 -0.79 14.70 13.82
C LEU A 44 -1.99 15.46 13.26
N SER A 45 -1.90 15.91 12.01
CA SER A 45 -3.02 16.49 11.29
C SER A 45 -3.84 15.44 10.53
N ASP A 46 -5.11 15.75 10.26
CA ASP A 46 -5.98 14.90 9.43
C ASP A 46 -5.44 14.75 8.00
N ILE A 47 -4.78 15.79 7.48
CA ILE A 47 -4.18 15.77 6.14
C ILE A 47 -2.99 14.82 6.10
N GLU A 48 -2.13 14.83 7.11
CA GLU A 48 -1.01 13.88 7.20
C GLU A 48 -1.52 12.44 7.31
N ALA A 49 -2.55 12.21 8.13
CA ALA A 49 -3.20 10.90 8.24
C ALA A 49 -3.81 10.45 6.90
N SER A 50 -4.44 11.36 6.18
CA SER A 50 -5.04 11.10 4.86
C SER A 50 -3.99 10.70 3.82
N LYS A 51 -2.84 11.39 3.82
CA LYS A 51 -1.70 11.05 2.94
C LYS A 51 -1.19 9.64 3.20
N ALA A 52 -0.96 9.30 4.47
CA ALA A 52 -0.50 7.97 4.84
C ALA A 52 -1.52 6.90 4.48
N LYS A 53 -2.79 7.15 4.79
CA LYS A 53 -3.86 6.17 4.58
C LYS A 53 -3.96 5.76 3.12
N TRP A 54 -4.06 6.70 2.19
CA TRP A 54 -4.23 6.32 0.79
C TRP A 54 -2.95 5.73 0.19
N TRP A 55 -1.79 6.32 0.48
CA TRP A 55 -0.54 5.89 -0.16
C TRP A 55 -0.07 4.52 0.34
N VAL A 56 -0.12 4.30 1.65
CA VAL A 56 0.31 3.03 2.26
C VAL A 56 -0.63 1.89 1.90
N THR A 57 -1.94 2.14 1.89
CA THR A 57 -2.91 1.09 1.53
C THR A 57 -2.84 0.72 0.04
N GLU A 58 -2.61 1.68 -0.84
CA GLU A 58 -2.40 1.41 -2.27
C GLU A 58 -1.08 0.66 -2.50
N LEU A 59 -0.03 1.01 -1.77
CA LEU A 59 1.23 0.27 -1.80
C LEU A 59 1.03 -1.19 -1.36
N GLY A 60 0.37 -1.40 -0.23
CA GLY A 60 0.09 -2.74 0.27
C GLY A 60 -0.70 -3.59 -0.72
N LYS A 61 -1.69 -3.00 -1.37
CA LYS A 61 -2.46 -3.66 -2.44
C LYS A 61 -1.56 -4.12 -3.59
N ARG A 62 -0.66 -3.26 -4.06
CA ARG A 62 0.28 -3.61 -5.15
C ARG A 62 1.28 -4.69 -4.72
N VAL A 63 1.81 -4.60 -3.51
CA VAL A 63 2.77 -5.57 -2.99
C VAL A 63 2.13 -6.94 -2.83
N ILE A 64 0.94 -7.02 -2.25
CA ILE A 64 0.23 -8.29 -2.06
C ILE A 64 -0.13 -8.90 -3.42
N ASP A 65 -0.64 -8.12 -4.36
CA ASP A 65 -0.96 -8.58 -5.71
C ASP A 65 0.29 -9.14 -6.41
N GLY A 66 1.40 -8.43 -6.37
CA GLY A 66 2.66 -8.88 -6.96
C GLY A 66 3.22 -10.14 -6.30
N CYS A 67 3.14 -10.23 -4.97
CA CYS A 67 3.55 -11.43 -4.24
C CYS A 67 2.66 -12.64 -4.57
N LEU A 68 1.36 -12.44 -4.70
CA LEU A 68 0.44 -13.49 -5.11
C LEU A 68 0.81 -14.01 -6.50
N GLN A 69 1.11 -13.12 -7.44
CA GLN A 69 1.55 -13.50 -8.78
C GLN A 69 2.80 -14.39 -8.73
N LEU A 70 3.76 -14.07 -7.86
CA LEU A 70 4.98 -14.86 -7.69
C LEU A 70 4.72 -16.25 -7.09
N HIS A 71 3.64 -16.43 -6.37
CA HIS A 71 3.23 -17.76 -5.89
C HIS A 71 2.68 -18.65 -6.99
N GLY A 72 2.32 -18.09 -8.14
CA GLY A 72 1.68 -18.85 -9.22
C GLY A 72 0.33 -19.44 -8.78
N GLY A 73 0.01 -20.66 -9.21
CA GLY A 73 -1.25 -21.32 -8.84
C GLY A 73 -1.49 -21.46 -7.34
N TYR A 74 -0.44 -21.59 -6.55
CA TYR A 74 -0.55 -21.62 -5.09
C TYR A 74 -1.09 -20.31 -4.51
N GLY A 75 -0.84 -19.18 -5.15
CA GLY A 75 -1.38 -17.89 -4.74
C GLY A 75 -2.91 -17.80 -4.84
N TYR A 76 -3.53 -18.66 -5.64
CA TYR A 76 -4.99 -18.74 -5.78
C TYR A 76 -5.65 -19.68 -4.76
N MET A 77 -4.88 -20.38 -3.95
CA MET A 77 -5.35 -21.35 -2.96
C MET A 77 -5.45 -20.68 -1.59
N LEU A 78 -6.63 -20.78 -0.96
CA LEU A 78 -6.89 -20.15 0.35
C LEU A 78 -6.04 -20.73 1.50
N GLU A 79 -5.45 -21.90 1.33
CA GLU A 79 -4.52 -22.49 2.29
C GLU A 79 -3.22 -21.70 2.42
N TYR A 80 -2.90 -20.86 1.44
CA TYR A 80 -1.71 -20.01 1.48
C TYR A 80 -2.05 -18.62 2.04
N PRO A 81 -1.26 -18.10 2.98
CA PRO A 81 -1.54 -16.80 3.60
C PRO A 81 -1.68 -15.64 2.62
N VAL A 82 -0.98 -15.67 1.49
CA VAL A 82 -1.04 -14.60 0.48
C VAL A 82 -2.42 -14.49 -0.17
N ALA A 83 -3.12 -15.60 -0.37
CA ALA A 83 -4.48 -15.60 -0.93
C ALA A 83 -5.47 -14.90 0.02
N LYS A 84 -5.37 -15.22 1.31
CA LYS A 84 -6.18 -14.58 2.35
C LYS A 84 -5.84 -13.10 2.47
N ALA A 85 -4.56 -12.76 2.48
CA ALA A 85 -4.12 -11.37 2.52
C ALA A 85 -4.67 -10.56 1.33
N TYR A 86 -4.69 -11.14 0.13
CA TYR A 86 -5.24 -10.50 -1.06
C TYR A 86 -6.72 -10.15 -0.89
N ILE A 87 -7.51 -11.07 -0.36
CA ILE A 87 -8.95 -10.86 -0.12
C ILE A 87 -9.16 -9.81 0.98
N ASP A 88 -8.54 -10.00 2.13
CA ASP A 88 -8.77 -9.18 3.32
C ASP A 88 -8.23 -7.76 3.15
N TYR A 89 -7.08 -7.62 2.53
CA TYR A 89 -6.44 -6.32 2.36
C TYR A 89 -7.11 -5.46 1.30
N ARG A 90 -7.83 -6.05 0.35
CA ARG A 90 -8.49 -5.32 -0.73
C ARG A 90 -9.45 -4.24 -0.22
N TYR A 91 -10.03 -4.45 0.94
CA TYR A 91 -10.91 -3.50 1.61
C TYR A 91 -10.19 -2.22 2.09
N MET A 92 -8.89 -2.28 2.33
CA MET A 92 -8.13 -1.20 2.99
C MET A 92 -8.09 0.11 2.20
N THR A 93 -8.24 0.06 0.88
CA THR A 93 -8.32 1.26 0.02
C THR A 93 -9.75 1.82 -0.09
N ILE A 94 -10.73 1.16 0.51
CA ILE A 94 -12.16 1.48 0.42
C ILE A 94 -12.70 1.90 1.78
N GLY A 95 -12.51 1.09 2.81
CA GLY A 95 -13.07 1.30 4.14
C GLY A 95 -12.38 2.39 4.94
N GLY A 96 -13.15 3.08 5.79
CA GLY A 96 -12.63 4.14 6.64
C GLY A 96 -12.18 5.41 5.89
N GLY A 97 -12.73 5.64 4.72
CA GLY A 97 -12.35 6.68 3.78
C GLY A 97 -11.56 6.09 2.60
N SER A 98 -12.17 6.08 1.43
CA SER A 98 -11.54 5.57 0.22
C SER A 98 -10.32 6.41 -0.19
N THR A 99 -9.47 5.83 -1.04
CA THR A 99 -8.34 6.55 -1.65
C THR A 99 -8.78 7.87 -2.25
N GLU A 100 -9.91 7.90 -2.96
CA GLU A 100 -10.46 9.10 -3.60
C GLU A 100 -10.87 10.16 -2.57
N ILE A 101 -11.52 9.76 -1.48
CA ILE A 101 -11.89 10.67 -0.39
C ILE A 101 -10.66 11.26 0.30
N MET A 102 -9.64 10.44 0.55
CA MET A 102 -8.38 10.93 1.12
C MET A 102 -7.70 11.96 0.22
N LYS A 103 -7.67 11.70 -1.07
CA LYS A 103 -7.11 12.63 -2.06
C LYS A 103 -7.94 13.91 -2.20
N GLU A 104 -9.27 13.82 -2.10
CA GLU A 104 -10.15 14.99 -2.07
C GLU A 104 -9.84 15.91 -0.90
N MET A 105 -9.69 15.36 0.30
CA MET A 105 -9.31 16.12 1.49
C MET A 105 -7.97 16.84 1.30
N ILE A 106 -6.99 16.14 0.77
CA ILE A 106 -5.65 16.69 0.50
C ILE A 106 -5.73 17.80 -0.55
N GLY A 107 -6.45 17.55 -1.65
CA GLY A 107 -6.64 18.53 -2.72
C GLY A 107 -7.33 19.82 -2.23
N ASN A 108 -8.31 19.68 -1.37
CA ASN A 108 -8.99 20.83 -0.77
C ASN A 108 -8.04 21.62 0.15
N ASP A 109 -7.20 20.95 0.92
CA ASP A 109 -6.18 21.59 1.77
C ASP A 109 -5.15 22.37 0.94
N LEU A 110 -4.84 21.88 -0.26
CA LEU A 110 -3.96 22.58 -1.21
C LEU A 110 -4.62 23.82 -1.86
N GLY A 111 -5.87 24.10 -1.54
CA GLY A 111 -6.61 25.25 -2.08
C GLY A 111 -7.32 24.98 -3.41
N LEU A 112 -7.46 23.71 -3.79
CA LEU A 112 -8.07 23.30 -5.06
C LEU A 112 -9.59 23.06 -4.97
N ALA A 113 -10.20 23.36 -3.81
CA ALA A 113 -11.64 23.21 -3.64
C ALA A 113 -12.40 24.19 -4.56
N TRP A 114 -13.37 23.67 -5.33
CA TRP A 114 -14.23 24.52 -6.14
C TRP A 114 -15.24 25.23 -5.21
N ARG A 115 -15.25 26.56 -5.27
CA ARG A 115 -16.22 27.39 -4.55
C ARG A 115 -17.16 28.03 -5.56
N LYS A 116 -18.47 27.76 -5.41
CA LYS A 116 -19.47 28.56 -6.15
C LYS A 116 -19.23 30.03 -5.86
N ARG A 117 -19.03 30.84 -6.91
CA ARG A 117 -19.16 32.27 -6.76
C ARG A 117 -20.64 32.55 -6.49
N GLY A 118 -20.92 33.11 -5.36
CA GLY A 118 -22.27 33.56 -4.99
C GLY A 118 -22.72 34.69 -5.90
#